data_364246e3ec251da73500b53c260d7627
#
_entry.id   364246e3ec251da73500b53c260d7627
#
_cell.length_a   1.000
_cell.length_b   1.000
_cell.length_c   1.000
_cell.angle_alpha   90.00
_cell.angle_beta   90.00
_cell.angle_gamma   90.00
#
_symmetry.space_group_name_H-M   'P 1'
#
loop_
_entity.id
_entity.type
_entity.pdbx_description
1 polymer ?
#
loop_
_entity_poly.entity_id
_entity_poly.type
_entity_poly.pdbx_seq_one_letter_code
_entity_poly.pdbx_strand_id
1 'polypeptide(L)'
;MTISDINPVELKVFLNHIYEFKKGVRQMVLYTTNKKYEAFAVKRLTDQKISYVIQPVGNGRINLFFGRKECIEAIRLLVRQPLNKLSPEEDFILGAMLGYDLSLIHISEP
;
A
#
# COMPACT_ATOMS: atom_id res chain seq x y z
N MET A 1 -17.23 -12.45 -3.25
CA MET A 1 -16.44 -13.07 -2.17
C MET A 1 -17.16 -12.88 -0.84
N THR A 2 -17.30 -13.95 -0.10
CA THR A 2 -17.89 -13.90 1.23
C THR A 2 -16.78 -13.82 2.27
N ILE A 3 -17.15 -13.49 3.51
CA ILE A 3 -16.17 -13.38 4.58
C ILE A 3 -15.50 -14.73 4.88
N SER A 4 -16.20 -15.83 4.60
CA SER A 4 -15.64 -17.17 4.81
C SER A 4 -14.52 -17.51 3.81
N ASP A 5 -14.41 -16.75 2.73
CA ASP A 5 -13.36 -16.97 1.73
C ASP A 5 -12.07 -16.22 2.08
N ILE A 6 -12.08 -15.45 3.16
CA ILE A 6 -10.95 -14.62 3.54
C ILE A 6 -10.09 -15.38 4.56
N ASN A 7 -8.78 -15.46 4.27
CA ASN A 7 -7.85 -16.04 5.21
C ASN A 7 -7.79 -15.12 6.44
N PRO A 8 -8.02 -15.66 7.66
CA PRO A 8 -8.02 -14.83 8.87
C PRO A 8 -6.72 -14.05 9.10
N VAL A 9 -5.57 -14.62 8.72
CA VAL A 9 -4.30 -13.93 8.86
C VAL A 9 -4.23 -12.74 7.91
N GLU A 10 -4.62 -12.94 6.66
CA GLU A 10 -4.65 -11.87 5.66
C GLU A 10 -5.58 -10.74 6.10
N LEU A 11 -6.74 -11.09 6.61
CA LEU A 11 -7.70 -10.12 7.11
C LEU A 11 -7.09 -9.29 8.24
N LYS A 12 -6.46 -9.96 9.19
CA LYS A 12 -5.87 -9.28 10.35
C LYS A 12 -4.75 -8.34 9.93
N VAL A 13 -3.89 -8.77 9.02
CA VAL A 13 -2.79 -7.94 8.52
C VAL A 13 -3.33 -6.68 7.84
N PHE A 14 -4.33 -6.84 6.97
CA PHE A 14 -4.94 -5.71 6.28
C PHE A 14 -5.57 -4.72 7.27
N LEU A 15 -6.34 -5.22 8.23
CA LEU A 15 -6.99 -4.37 9.21
C LEU A 15 -5.98 -3.65 10.11
N ASN A 16 -4.86 -4.31 10.43
CA ASN A 16 -3.79 -3.66 11.19
C ASN A 16 -3.17 -2.50 10.41
N HIS A 17 -2.99 -2.66 9.10
CA HIS A 17 -2.47 -1.58 8.27
C HIS A 17 -3.42 -0.39 8.26
N ILE A 18 -4.73 -0.64 8.17
CA ILE A 18 -5.72 0.43 8.25
C ILE A 18 -5.64 1.13 9.61
N TYR A 19 -5.53 0.35 10.68
CA TYR A 19 -5.42 0.89 12.03
C TYR A 19 -4.21 1.80 12.16
N GLU A 20 -3.04 1.35 11.71
CA GLU A 20 -1.82 2.15 11.78
C GLU A 20 -1.94 3.45 10.99
N PHE A 21 -2.58 3.40 9.82
CA PHE A 21 -2.81 4.59 9.05
C PHE A 21 -3.73 5.57 9.80
N LYS A 22 -4.83 5.07 10.35
CA LYS A 22 -5.79 5.92 11.05
C LYS A 22 -5.21 6.51 12.33
N LYS A 23 -4.23 5.85 12.93
CA LYS A 23 -3.54 6.37 14.13
C LYS A 23 -2.42 7.35 13.77
N GLY A 24 -2.17 7.57 12.50
CA GLY A 24 -1.13 8.50 12.07
C GLY A 24 0.28 7.93 12.10
N VAL A 25 0.41 6.64 12.33
CA VAL A 25 1.72 5.98 12.33
C VAL A 25 2.31 5.96 10.92
N ARG A 26 1.43 5.83 9.92
CA ARG A 26 1.83 5.83 8.51
C ARG A 26 0.98 6.79 7.72
N GLN A 27 1.59 7.49 6.77
CA GLN A 27 0.84 8.35 5.86
C GLN A 27 0.35 7.59 4.62
N MET A 28 0.99 6.47 4.29
CA MET A 28 0.59 5.61 3.17
C MET A 28 1.06 4.20 3.45
N VAL A 29 0.31 3.22 2.96
CA VAL A 29 0.61 1.80 3.10
C VAL A 29 0.65 1.16 1.72
N LEU A 30 1.60 0.26 1.52
CA LEU A 30 1.62 -0.64 0.38
C LEU A 30 1.35 -2.05 0.90
N TYR A 31 0.31 -2.68 0.39
CA TYR A 31 -0.08 -4.02 0.79
C TYR A 31 -0.24 -4.87 -0.47
N THR A 32 0.55 -5.93 -0.57
CA THR A 32 0.49 -6.85 -1.71
C THR A 32 -0.32 -8.07 -1.31
N THR A 33 -1.33 -8.40 -2.11
CA THR A 33 -2.20 -9.50 -1.75
C THR A 33 -2.76 -10.17 -3.01
N ASN A 34 -3.52 -11.24 -2.82
CA ASN A 34 -4.19 -11.93 -3.89
C ASN A 34 -5.35 -11.09 -4.42
N LYS A 35 -5.54 -11.09 -5.74
CA LYS A 35 -6.61 -10.31 -6.38
C LYS A 35 -7.99 -10.65 -5.83
N LYS A 36 -8.18 -11.85 -5.31
CA LYS A 36 -9.50 -12.26 -4.79
C LYS A 36 -9.94 -11.39 -3.60
N TYR A 37 -9.01 -10.71 -2.93
CA TYR A 37 -9.34 -9.83 -1.81
C TYR A 37 -9.61 -8.39 -2.23
N GLU A 38 -9.49 -8.08 -3.53
CA GLU A 38 -9.63 -6.71 -4.01
C GLU A 38 -10.98 -6.10 -3.64
N ALA A 39 -12.07 -6.80 -3.94
CA ALA A 39 -13.41 -6.27 -3.69
C ALA A 39 -13.64 -5.98 -2.21
N PHE A 40 -13.20 -6.87 -1.34
CA PHE A 40 -13.32 -6.68 0.10
C PHE A 40 -12.52 -5.46 0.55
N ALA A 41 -11.25 -5.35 0.08
CA ALA A 41 -10.38 -4.26 0.47
C ALA A 41 -10.93 -2.91 -0.01
N VAL A 42 -11.38 -2.84 -1.26
CA VAL A 42 -11.92 -1.61 -1.83
C VAL A 42 -13.15 -1.16 -1.05
N LYS A 43 -14.06 -2.09 -0.74
CA LYS A 43 -15.25 -1.74 0.04
C LYS A 43 -14.86 -1.19 1.41
N ARG A 44 -13.91 -1.84 2.07
CA ARG A 44 -13.49 -1.41 3.41
C ARG A 44 -12.86 -0.02 3.38
N LEU A 45 -12.00 0.24 2.40
CA LEU A 45 -11.35 1.54 2.25
C LEU A 45 -12.36 2.63 1.89
N THR A 46 -13.28 2.32 0.97
CA THR A 46 -14.31 3.25 0.55
C THR A 46 -15.23 3.62 1.72
N ASP A 47 -15.65 2.62 2.50
CA ASP A 47 -16.51 2.85 3.66
C ASP A 47 -15.84 3.77 4.68
N GLN A 48 -14.52 3.71 4.78
CA GLN A 48 -13.78 4.55 5.72
C GLN A 48 -13.21 5.82 5.08
N LYS A 49 -13.57 6.07 3.83
CA LYS A 49 -13.15 7.28 3.09
C LYS A 49 -11.64 7.40 2.98
N ILE A 50 -10.96 6.29 2.79
CA ILE A 50 -9.52 6.25 2.61
C ILE A 50 -9.20 6.19 1.12
N SER A 51 -8.34 7.09 0.65
CA SER A 51 -7.90 7.10 -0.75
C SER A 51 -7.04 5.88 -1.04
N TYR A 52 -7.15 5.34 -2.26
CA TYR A 52 -6.39 4.15 -2.64
C TYR A 52 -6.14 4.11 -4.14
N VAL A 53 -5.19 3.27 -4.54
CA VAL A 53 -4.95 2.91 -5.94
C VAL A 53 -4.49 1.46 -5.98
N ILE A 54 -4.86 0.75 -7.04
CA ILE A 54 -4.54 -0.66 -7.21
C ILE A 54 -3.66 -0.83 -8.45
N GLN A 55 -2.59 -1.62 -8.29
CA GLN A 55 -1.70 -1.96 -9.39
C GLN A 55 -1.64 -3.48 -9.53
N PRO A 56 -2.13 -4.05 -10.65
CA PRO A 56 -1.95 -5.48 -10.91
C PRO A 56 -0.47 -5.81 -11.10
N VAL A 57 0.00 -6.91 -10.51
CA VAL A 57 1.42 -7.25 -10.58
C VAL A 57 1.66 -8.67 -11.12
N GLY A 58 0.65 -9.28 -11.73
CA GLY A 58 0.79 -10.61 -12.30
C GLY A 58 0.53 -11.72 -11.30
N ASN A 59 0.41 -12.95 -11.80
CA ASN A 59 0.18 -14.15 -10.99
C ASN A 59 -1.04 -14.03 -10.07
N GLY A 60 -2.06 -13.24 -10.50
CA GLY A 60 -3.27 -13.06 -9.70
C GLY A 60 -3.07 -12.24 -8.44
N ARG A 61 -2.04 -11.42 -8.39
CA ARG A 61 -1.74 -10.58 -7.23
C ARG A 61 -1.89 -9.10 -7.58
N ILE A 62 -2.09 -8.29 -6.57
CA ILE A 62 -2.21 -6.85 -6.70
C ILE A 62 -1.38 -6.15 -5.63
N ASN A 63 -0.89 -4.97 -5.99
CA ASN A 63 -0.37 -4.01 -5.03
C ASN A 63 -1.50 -3.04 -4.71
N LEU A 64 -1.82 -2.89 -3.44
CA LEU A 64 -2.84 -1.97 -2.97
C LEU A 64 -2.14 -0.87 -2.19
N PHE A 65 -2.19 0.36 -2.73
CA PHE A 65 -1.67 1.53 -2.03
C PHE A 65 -2.84 2.28 -1.44
N PHE A 66 -2.77 2.63 -0.17
CA PHE A 66 -3.83 3.44 0.42
C PHE A 66 -3.26 4.36 1.49
N GLY A 67 -3.94 5.47 1.73
CA GLY A 67 -3.48 6.42 2.71
C GLY A 67 -3.93 7.84 2.42
N ARG A 68 -3.08 8.79 2.74
CA ARG A 68 -3.38 10.20 2.55
C ARG A 68 -3.58 10.51 1.09
N LYS A 69 -4.57 11.36 0.81
CA LYS A 69 -4.94 11.73 -0.55
C LYS A 69 -3.74 12.23 -1.34
N GLU A 70 -2.92 13.07 -0.73
CA GLU A 70 -1.76 13.65 -1.41
C GLU A 70 -0.77 12.58 -1.85
N CYS A 71 -0.56 11.59 -0.99
CA CYS A 71 0.33 10.48 -1.30
C CYS A 71 -0.23 9.63 -2.44
N ILE A 72 -1.54 9.36 -2.40
CA ILE A 72 -2.17 8.53 -3.42
C ILE A 72 -2.18 9.24 -4.78
N GLU A 73 -2.40 10.54 -4.81
CA GLU A 73 -2.32 11.29 -6.06
C GLU A 73 -0.93 11.22 -6.67
N ALA A 74 0.12 11.30 -5.84
CA ALA A 74 1.48 11.17 -6.32
C ALA A 74 1.76 9.75 -6.82
N ILE A 75 1.31 8.73 -6.07
CA ILE A 75 1.59 7.35 -6.42
C ILE A 75 0.90 6.94 -7.72
N ARG A 76 -0.23 7.55 -8.08
CA ARG A 76 -0.91 7.23 -9.33
C ARG A 76 0.00 7.42 -10.54
N LEU A 77 0.91 8.36 -10.47
CA LEU A 77 1.86 8.61 -11.55
C LEU A 77 2.96 7.56 -11.55
N LEU A 78 3.43 7.13 -10.39
CA LEU A 78 4.51 6.17 -10.27
C LEU A 78 4.09 4.76 -10.69
N VAL A 79 2.86 4.36 -10.36
CA VAL A 79 2.41 2.98 -10.60
C VAL A 79 1.97 2.71 -12.04
N ARG A 80 2.18 3.65 -12.94
CA ARG A 80 1.98 3.42 -14.38
C ARG A 80 2.98 2.42 -14.92
N GLN A 81 4.05 2.17 -14.17
CA GLN A 81 5.09 1.22 -14.53
C GLN A 81 5.30 0.25 -13.38
N PRO A 82 5.90 -0.92 -13.63
CA PRO A 82 6.24 -1.86 -12.55
C PRO A 82 7.18 -1.21 -11.54
N LEU A 83 7.06 -1.59 -10.27
CA LEU A 83 7.88 -0.99 -9.22
C LEU A 83 9.39 -1.22 -9.41
N ASN A 84 9.75 -2.32 -10.08
CA ASN A 84 11.16 -2.59 -10.35
C ASN A 84 11.72 -1.78 -11.52
N LYS A 85 10.88 -0.94 -12.14
CA LYS A 85 11.30 -0.06 -13.25
C LYS A 85 11.37 1.40 -12.81
N LEU A 86 11.15 1.69 -11.54
CA LEU A 86 11.22 3.06 -11.05
C LEU A 86 12.67 3.57 -11.11
N SER A 87 12.80 4.87 -11.40
CA SER A 87 14.11 5.51 -11.32
C SER A 87 14.54 5.60 -9.86
N PRO A 88 15.84 5.85 -9.57
CA PRO A 88 16.26 6.03 -8.18
C PRO A 88 15.50 7.13 -7.45
N GLU A 89 15.18 8.23 -8.14
CA GLU A 89 14.43 9.33 -7.55
C GLU A 89 13.00 8.92 -7.23
N GLU A 90 12.36 8.19 -8.15
CA GLU A 90 11.00 7.70 -7.92
C GLU A 90 10.95 6.70 -6.78
N ASP A 91 11.95 5.81 -6.72
CA ASP A 91 12.06 4.83 -5.65
C ASP A 91 12.24 5.50 -4.29
N PHE A 92 13.06 6.56 -4.26
CA PHE A 92 13.26 7.35 -3.05
C PHE A 92 11.94 8.00 -2.59
N ILE A 93 11.18 8.57 -3.53
CA ILE A 93 9.90 9.21 -3.22
C ILE A 93 8.92 8.18 -2.68
N LEU A 94 8.85 7.02 -3.31
CA LEU A 94 7.98 5.94 -2.86
C LEU A 94 8.35 5.51 -1.43
N GLY A 95 9.64 5.30 -1.17
CA GLY A 95 10.11 4.92 0.15
C GLY A 95 9.75 5.94 1.21
N ALA A 96 9.90 7.23 0.88
CA ALA A 96 9.56 8.31 1.82
C ALA A 96 8.06 8.30 2.15
N MET A 97 7.21 8.10 1.13
CA MET A 97 5.76 8.05 1.35
C MET A 97 5.34 6.84 2.16
N LEU A 98 6.07 5.73 2.03
CA LEU A 98 5.79 4.52 2.81
C LEU A 98 6.30 4.62 4.24
N GLY A 99 6.97 5.71 4.58
CA GLY A 99 7.41 5.94 5.94
C GLY A 99 8.71 5.26 6.31
N TYR A 100 9.54 4.90 5.34
CA TYR A 100 10.84 4.35 5.63
C TYR A 100 11.69 5.41 6.34
N ASP A 101 12.38 4.99 7.37
CA ASP A 101 13.27 5.89 8.12
C ASP A 101 14.59 5.99 7.37
N LEU A 102 14.73 7.06 6.61
CA LEU A 102 15.93 7.28 5.80
C LEU A 102 17.16 7.49 6.67
N SER A 103 16.99 7.95 7.91
CA SER A 103 18.12 8.11 8.81
C SER A 103 18.70 6.75 9.20
N LEU A 104 17.88 5.73 9.33
CA LEU A 104 18.36 4.37 9.60
C LEU A 104 19.15 3.82 8.42
N ILE A 105 18.73 4.15 7.20
CA ILE A 105 19.46 3.74 6.01
C ILE A 105 20.86 4.36 6.00
N HIS A 106 20.95 5.64 6.35
CA HIS A 106 22.23 6.31 6.42
C HIS A 106 23.12 5.77 7.54
N ILE A 107 22.53 5.44 8.67
CA ILE A 107 23.26 4.88 9.79
C ILE A 107 23.90 3.54 9.43
N SER A 108 23.25 2.76 8.58
CA SER A 108 23.76 1.46 8.18
C SER A 108 24.93 1.56 7.23
N GLU A 109 25.22 2.72 6.70
CA GLU A 109 26.36 2.93 5.82
C GLU A 109 27.62 3.18 6.64
N PRO A 110 28.71 2.52 6.30
CA PRO A 110 29.98 2.75 6.98
C PRO A 110 30.53 4.14 6.72
#